data_bd68ff634bec7267b6d6754700447432
#
_entry.id   bd68ff634bec7267b6d6754700447432
#
_cell.length_a   1.000
_cell.length_b   1.000
_cell.length_c   1.000
_cell.angle_alpha   90.00
_cell.angle_beta   90.00
_cell.angle_gamma   90.00
#
_symmetry.space_group_name_H-M   'P 1'
#
loop_
_entity.id
_entity.type
_entity.pdbx_description
1 polymer ?
#
loop_
_entity_poly.entity_id
_entity_poly.type
_entity_poly.pdbx_seq_one_letter_code
_entity_poly.pdbx_strand_id
1 'polypeptide(L)'
;MEPEGDVTNPASLDPESLGFMCGIEVHQQLATGKLHSRQVGEMHDITIETLPETWPRYARRLRTSSGEGGKVDVAARFEAKRNRSFIYCQSPNSGLIELDEQPPLPHDLDALDISLTVSGMINAHPVPLLQTMRKTVVDGSNTSGFQRTTLVATDGVLQTEGGPVGIDVLCLEEDSARKLDSKLTPDGEICL
;
A
#
# COMPACT_ATOMS: atom_id res chain seq x y z
N MET A 1 24.63 27.22 -2.74
CA MET A 1 25.33 27.12 -1.45
C MET A 1 25.83 25.68 -1.40
N GLU A 2 27.11 25.46 -1.32
CA GLU A 2 27.67 24.12 -1.17
C GLU A 2 27.36 23.63 0.25
N PRO A 3 27.05 22.34 0.45
CA PRO A 3 26.77 21.80 1.78
C PRO A 3 28.04 21.95 2.68
N GLU A 4 27.84 22.45 3.88
CA GLU A 4 28.91 22.46 4.89
C GLU A 4 29.11 21.03 5.42
N GLY A 5 30.32 20.53 5.29
CA GLY A 5 30.72 19.21 5.77
C GLY A 5 31.36 18.32 4.70
N ASP A 6 31.93 17.23 5.15
CA ASP A 6 32.49 16.21 4.27
C ASP A 6 31.42 15.27 3.77
N VAL A 7 31.05 15.41 2.50
CA VAL A 7 30.00 14.57 1.86
C VAL A 7 30.34 13.07 1.83
N THR A 8 31.59 12.70 2.08
CA THR A 8 32.02 11.31 2.20
C THR A 8 31.86 10.74 3.61
N ASN A 9 31.59 11.61 4.59
CA ASN A 9 31.37 11.24 5.99
C ASN A 9 30.00 11.76 6.46
N PRO A 10 28.94 10.96 6.44
CA PRO A 10 27.60 11.40 6.83
C PRO A 10 27.52 12.02 8.24
N ALA A 11 28.42 11.60 9.17
CA ALA A 11 28.43 12.14 10.53
C ALA A 11 28.93 13.59 10.62
N SER A 12 29.54 14.12 9.56
CA SER A 12 30.03 15.51 9.50
C SER A 12 29.00 16.46 8.84
N LEU A 13 27.92 15.94 8.29
CA LEU A 13 26.89 16.74 7.64
C LEU A 13 25.92 17.31 8.69
N ASP A 14 25.61 18.58 8.55
CA ASP A 14 24.57 19.23 9.35
C ASP A 14 23.22 19.12 8.62
N PRO A 15 22.25 18.36 9.18
CA PRO A 15 20.94 18.16 8.53
C PRO A 15 20.18 19.47 8.31
N GLU A 16 20.34 20.44 9.20
CA GLU A 16 19.61 21.69 9.14
C GLU A 16 20.13 22.57 7.98
N SER A 17 21.46 22.64 7.79
CA SER A 17 22.06 23.36 6.66
C SER A 17 21.75 22.72 5.31
N LEU A 18 21.52 21.42 5.28
CA LEU A 18 21.11 20.67 4.09
C LEU A 18 19.63 20.83 3.78
N GLY A 19 18.83 21.41 4.68
CA GLY A 19 17.36 21.40 4.57
C GLY A 19 16.79 19.99 4.60
N PHE A 20 17.43 19.08 5.35
CA PHE A 20 17.00 17.69 5.41
C PHE A 20 15.60 17.57 6.03
N MET A 21 14.72 16.91 5.31
CA MET A 21 13.37 16.57 5.77
C MET A 21 13.16 15.09 5.59
N CYS A 22 12.55 14.45 6.58
CA CYS A 22 12.10 13.06 6.46
C CYS A 22 10.66 12.93 6.94
N GLY A 23 9.93 12.04 6.29
CA GLY A 23 8.61 11.59 6.71
C GLY A 23 8.67 10.12 7.05
N ILE A 24 7.83 9.69 7.97
CA ILE A 24 7.67 8.29 8.35
C ILE A 24 6.23 7.89 8.04
N GLU A 25 6.09 6.78 7.35
CA GLU A 25 4.80 6.10 7.16
C GLU A 25 4.76 4.89 8.09
N VAL A 26 3.67 4.78 8.86
CA VAL A 26 3.47 3.70 9.82
C VAL A 26 2.19 2.97 9.46
N HIS A 27 2.29 1.65 9.27
CA HIS A 27 1.15 0.79 9.03
C HIS A 27 0.84 -0.05 10.28
N GLN A 28 -0.42 -0.03 10.69
CA GLN A 28 -0.94 -0.86 11.76
C GLN A 28 -2.12 -1.67 11.26
N GLN A 29 -1.99 -2.99 11.27
CA GLN A 29 -3.13 -3.85 10.98
C GLN A 29 -4.15 -3.80 12.10
N LEU A 30 -5.42 -3.72 11.73
CA LEU A 30 -6.54 -3.74 12.65
C LEU A 30 -7.06 -5.17 12.85
N ALA A 31 -7.52 -5.48 14.07
CA ALA A 31 -8.17 -6.75 14.40
C ALA A 31 -9.67 -6.71 14.04
N THR A 32 -9.97 -6.41 12.78
CA THR A 32 -11.33 -6.32 12.23
C THR A 32 -11.50 -7.25 11.05
N GLY A 33 -12.67 -7.31 10.47
CA GLY A 33 -12.87 -7.87 9.13
C GLY A 33 -12.10 -7.05 8.08
N LYS A 34 -12.01 -7.58 6.86
CA LYS A 34 -11.43 -6.84 5.73
C LYS A 34 -12.31 -5.65 5.38
N LEU A 35 -11.67 -4.55 5.01
CA LEU A 35 -12.30 -3.23 4.88
C LEU A 35 -13.49 -3.22 3.92
N HIS A 36 -13.40 -3.94 2.79
CA HIS A 36 -14.37 -3.85 1.71
C HIS A 36 -15.00 -5.18 1.27
N SER A 37 -14.71 -6.31 1.92
CA SER A 37 -15.21 -7.62 1.48
C SER A 37 -15.99 -8.41 2.52
N ARG A 38 -15.97 -7.99 3.78
CA ARG A 38 -16.55 -8.73 4.92
C ARG A 38 -15.89 -10.10 5.15
N GLN A 39 -14.77 -10.36 4.52
CA GLN A 39 -13.96 -11.54 4.80
C GLN A 39 -13.25 -11.37 6.16
N VAL A 40 -12.85 -12.48 6.75
CA VAL A 40 -12.08 -12.46 8.00
C VAL A 40 -10.72 -11.78 7.75
N GLY A 41 -10.34 -10.86 8.64
CA GLY A 41 -9.09 -10.10 8.58
C GLY A 41 -7.87 -10.85 9.12
N GLU A 42 -7.81 -12.16 8.99
CA GLU A 42 -6.64 -12.93 9.40
C GLU A 42 -5.46 -12.70 8.45
N MET A 43 -4.31 -12.35 9.03
CA MET A 43 -3.05 -12.46 8.31
C MET A 43 -2.55 -13.90 8.37
N HIS A 44 -2.31 -14.45 7.20
CA HIS A 44 -1.52 -15.66 7.11
C HIS A 44 -0.04 -15.26 6.98
N ASP A 45 0.76 -15.67 7.93
CA ASP A 45 2.22 -15.51 7.84
C ASP A 45 2.80 -16.59 6.92
N ILE A 46 2.42 -16.49 5.64
CA ILE A 46 2.77 -17.44 4.59
C ILE A 46 4.04 -16.98 3.90
N THR A 47 4.97 -17.91 3.79
CA THR A 47 6.17 -17.78 2.94
C THR A 47 6.03 -18.68 1.71
N ILE A 48 6.97 -18.59 0.78
CA ILE A 48 6.98 -19.47 -0.41
C ILE A 48 7.08 -20.95 -0.01
N GLU A 49 7.79 -21.27 1.06
CA GLU A 49 7.99 -22.63 1.55
C GLU A 49 6.75 -23.20 2.25
N THR A 50 5.94 -22.33 2.83
CA THR A 50 4.74 -22.71 3.59
C THR A 50 3.46 -22.53 2.82
N LEU A 51 3.54 -22.05 1.57
CA LEU A 51 2.37 -21.78 0.72
C LEU A 51 1.62 -23.08 0.42
N PRO A 52 0.33 -23.20 0.83
CA PRO A 52 -0.44 -24.41 0.59
C PRO A 52 -0.64 -24.69 -0.90
N GLU A 53 -0.34 -25.92 -1.32
CA GLU A 53 -0.55 -26.35 -2.72
C GLU A 53 -2.02 -26.37 -3.12
N THR A 54 -2.90 -26.46 -2.14
CA THR A 54 -4.36 -26.50 -2.33
C THR A 54 -4.98 -25.16 -2.66
N TRP A 55 -4.23 -24.05 -2.46
CA TRP A 55 -4.77 -22.73 -2.77
C TRP A 55 -4.84 -22.52 -4.28
N PRO A 56 -5.97 -22.00 -4.79
CA PRO A 56 -6.12 -21.66 -6.22
C PRO A 56 -5.04 -20.69 -6.67
N ARG A 57 -4.56 -20.90 -7.89
CA ARG A 57 -3.51 -20.05 -8.49
C ARG A 57 -4.01 -19.48 -9.81
N TYR A 58 -3.84 -18.19 -9.99
CA TYR A 58 -4.29 -17.46 -11.17
C TYR A 58 -3.11 -16.71 -11.79
N ALA A 59 -2.80 -17.01 -13.05
CA ALA A 59 -1.76 -16.30 -13.77
C ALA A 59 -2.33 -15.05 -14.46
N ARG A 60 -1.69 -13.91 -14.24
CA ARG A 60 -2.05 -12.64 -14.89
C ARG A 60 -0.82 -11.98 -15.50
N ARG A 61 -1.06 -11.26 -16.60
CA ARG A 61 -0.07 -10.38 -17.22
C ARG A 61 -0.64 -9.00 -17.37
N LEU A 62 0.20 -7.99 -17.14
CA LEU A 62 -0.19 -6.61 -17.34
C LEU A 62 -0.51 -6.37 -18.82
N ARG A 63 -1.71 -5.83 -19.08
CA ARG A 63 -2.12 -5.32 -20.37
C ARG A 63 -2.26 -3.82 -20.28
N THR A 64 -1.39 -3.10 -20.98
CA THR A 64 -1.51 -1.65 -21.05
C THR A 64 -2.64 -1.28 -22.00
N SER A 65 -3.52 -0.38 -21.56
CA SER A 65 -4.55 0.24 -22.39
C SER A 65 -4.26 1.71 -22.60
N SER A 66 -4.71 2.26 -23.72
CA SER A 66 -4.68 3.70 -23.94
C SER A 66 -5.81 4.35 -23.15
N GLY A 67 -5.52 5.48 -22.49
CA GLY A 67 -6.55 6.35 -21.93
C GLY A 67 -7.34 7.08 -23.04
N GLU A 68 -8.32 7.89 -22.64
CA GLU A 68 -9.19 8.67 -23.56
C GLU A 68 -8.41 9.53 -24.54
N GLY A 69 -7.23 10.03 -24.16
CA GLY A 69 -6.32 10.79 -25.04
C GLY A 69 -5.44 9.94 -25.94
N GLY A 70 -5.67 8.64 -26.07
CA GLY A 70 -4.88 7.73 -26.92
C GLY A 70 -3.45 7.47 -26.42
N LYS A 71 -3.09 7.98 -25.23
CA LYS A 71 -1.77 7.80 -24.63
C LYS A 71 -1.81 6.71 -23.57
N VAL A 72 -0.78 5.88 -23.57
CA VAL A 72 -0.57 4.92 -22.48
C VAL A 72 0.14 5.63 -21.33
N ASP A 73 -0.31 5.41 -20.10
CA ASP A 73 0.34 5.94 -18.91
C ASP A 73 1.83 5.58 -18.86
N VAL A 74 2.67 6.51 -18.38
CA VAL A 74 4.12 6.36 -18.39
C VAL A 74 4.56 5.20 -17.50
N ALA A 75 3.96 5.07 -16.31
CA ALA A 75 4.26 4.01 -15.37
C ALA A 75 3.82 2.65 -15.91
N ALA A 76 2.61 2.56 -16.48
CA ALA A 76 2.10 1.35 -17.11
C ALA A 76 3.00 0.90 -18.30
N ARG A 77 3.50 1.86 -19.06
CA ARG A 77 4.45 1.59 -20.18
C ARG A 77 5.78 1.08 -19.66
N PHE A 78 6.30 1.66 -18.58
CA PHE A 78 7.54 1.21 -17.96
C PHE A 78 7.40 -0.22 -17.44
N GLU A 79 6.32 -0.52 -16.72
CA GLU A 79 6.06 -1.86 -16.21
C GLU A 79 5.84 -2.90 -17.31
N ALA A 80 5.15 -2.53 -18.39
CA ALA A 80 4.98 -3.43 -19.53
C ALA A 80 6.31 -3.85 -20.17
N LYS A 81 7.31 -2.95 -20.17
CA LYS A 81 8.66 -3.26 -20.67
C LYS A 81 9.41 -4.30 -19.83
N ARG A 82 9.05 -4.42 -18.55
CA ARG A 82 9.68 -5.42 -17.66
C ARG A 82 9.21 -6.84 -17.95
N ASN A 83 8.18 -7.02 -18.78
CA ASN A 83 7.64 -8.30 -19.19
C ASN A 83 7.40 -9.26 -18.01
N ARG A 84 6.72 -8.76 -16.98
CA ARG A 84 6.41 -9.54 -15.78
C ARG A 84 5.10 -10.31 -15.91
N SER A 85 5.10 -11.50 -15.33
CA SER A 85 3.91 -12.31 -15.10
C SER A 85 3.68 -12.44 -13.60
N PHE A 86 2.43 -12.43 -13.19
CA PHE A 86 2.04 -12.53 -11.78
C PHE A 86 1.23 -13.79 -11.57
N ILE A 87 1.57 -14.56 -10.55
CA ILE A 87 0.81 -15.73 -10.11
C ILE A 87 0.19 -15.39 -8.77
N TYR A 88 -1.13 -15.21 -8.73
CA TYR A 88 -1.88 -14.96 -7.51
C TYR A 88 -2.25 -16.27 -6.85
N CYS A 89 -1.93 -16.40 -5.58
CA CYS A 89 -2.37 -17.48 -4.73
C CYS A 89 -3.52 -16.98 -3.86
N GLN A 90 -4.72 -17.51 -4.07
CA GLN A 90 -5.91 -17.09 -3.37
C GLN A 90 -6.02 -17.81 -2.03
N SER A 91 -5.92 -17.05 -0.92
CA SER A 91 -6.20 -17.58 0.42
C SER A 91 -7.71 -17.86 0.61
N PRO A 92 -8.09 -18.66 1.60
CA PRO A 92 -9.51 -18.88 1.95
C PRO A 92 -10.25 -17.59 2.31
N ASN A 93 -9.51 -16.56 2.78
CA ASN A 93 -10.07 -15.26 3.16
C ASN A 93 -10.05 -14.24 2.00
N SER A 94 -9.77 -14.67 0.78
CA SER A 94 -9.73 -13.80 -0.39
C SER A 94 -10.86 -14.16 -1.34
N GLY A 95 -11.64 -13.16 -1.73
CA GLY A 95 -12.75 -13.30 -2.64
C GLY A 95 -12.55 -12.48 -3.92
N LEU A 96 -13.64 -12.26 -4.63
CA LEU A 96 -13.63 -11.52 -5.90
C LEU A 96 -13.32 -10.04 -5.72
N ILE A 97 -13.58 -9.47 -4.54
CA ILE A 97 -13.25 -8.07 -4.23
C ILE A 97 -11.75 -7.86 -4.14
N GLU A 98 -11.03 -8.78 -3.48
CA GLU A 98 -9.58 -8.75 -3.39
C GLU A 98 -8.90 -9.05 -4.74
N LEU A 99 -9.57 -9.79 -5.61
CA LEU A 99 -9.11 -10.04 -6.97
C LEU A 99 -9.48 -8.94 -7.98
N ASP A 100 -10.17 -7.88 -7.53
CA ASP A 100 -10.67 -6.79 -8.37
C ASP A 100 -11.68 -7.24 -9.44
N GLU A 101 -12.46 -8.26 -9.14
CA GLU A 101 -13.48 -8.83 -10.03
C GLU A 101 -14.91 -8.47 -9.58
N GLN A 102 -15.02 -7.76 -8.44
CA GLN A 102 -16.28 -7.29 -7.88
C GLN A 102 -16.15 -5.88 -7.31
N PRO A 103 -17.19 -5.03 -7.37
CA PRO A 103 -17.18 -3.74 -6.70
C PRO A 103 -16.98 -3.89 -5.17
N PRO A 104 -16.22 -3.00 -4.54
CA PRO A 104 -16.02 -3.01 -3.10
C PRO A 104 -17.34 -2.71 -2.36
N LEU A 105 -17.51 -3.33 -1.21
CA LEU A 105 -18.56 -2.96 -0.25
C LEU A 105 -18.19 -1.67 0.48
N PRO A 106 -19.14 -0.99 1.14
CA PRO A 106 -18.83 0.10 2.07
C PRO A 106 -17.82 -0.33 3.13
N HIS A 107 -17.13 0.63 3.75
CA HIS A 107 -16.14 0.37 4.80
C HIS A 107 -16.67 -0.55 5.89
N ASP A 108 -15.79 -1.37 6.45
CA ASP A 108 -16.03 -2.05 7.71
C ASP A 108 -16.20 -1.00 8.81
N LEU A 109 -17.30 -1.09 9.57
CA LEU A 109 -17.63 -0.05 10.56
C LEU A 109 -16.72 -0.11 11.78
N ASP A 110 -16.27 -1.31 12.18
CA ASP A 110 -15.36 -1.46 13.33
C ASP A 110 -13.99 -0.85 12.98
N ALA A 111 -13.52 -1.04 11.75
CA ALA A 111 -12.29 -0.42 11.28
C ALA A 111 -12.39 1.12 11.24
N LEU A 112 -13.54 1.64 10.83
CA LEU A 112 -13.79 3.08 10.82
C LEU A 112 -13.84 3.65 12.24
N ASP A 113 -14.54 2.98 13.17
CA ASP A 113 -14.64 3.41 14.57
C ASP A 113 -13.28 3.43 15.26
N ILE A 114 -12.42 2.44 15.00
CA ILE A 114 -11.05 2.42 15.49
C ILE A 114 -10.28 3.62 14.94
N SER A 115 -10.39 3.88 13.64
CA SER A 115 -9.66 4.99 13.00
C SER A 115 -10.12 6.35 13.51
N LEU A 116 -11.40 6.55 13.72
CA LEU A 116 -11.95 7.77 14.33
C LEU A 116 -11.51 7.91 15.80
N THR A 117 -11.42 6.81 16.53
CA THR A 117 -10.90 6.82 17.91
C THR A 117 -9.43 7.24 17.92
N VAL A 118 -8.61 6.67 17.05
CA VAL A 118 -7.18 7.07 16.89
C VAL A 118 -7.09 8.55 16.50
N SER A 119 -7.92 9.01 15.55
CA SER A 119 -8.00 10.42 15.18
C SER A 119 -8.24 11.33 16.39
N GLY A 120 -9.18 10.96 17.27
CA GLY A 120 -9.43 11.69 18.51
C GLY A 120 -8.23 11.66 19.47
N MET A 121 -7.55 10.53 19.60
CA MET A 121 -6.38 10.38 20.49
C MET A 121 -5.19 11.27 20.07
N ILE A 122 -5.00 11.48 18.77
CA ILE A 122 -3.93 12.34 18.22
C ILE A 122 -4.42 13.77 17.92
N ASN A 123 -5.63 14.13 18.33
CA ASN A 123 -6.25 15.43 18.02
C ASN A 123 -6.27 15.78 16.53
N ALA A 124 -6.37 14.80 15.66
CA ALA A 124 -6.52 15.02 14.23
C ALA A 124 -7.95 15.46 13.88
N HIS A 125 -8.10 16.06 12.71
CA HIS A 125 -9.35 16.60 12.22
C HIS A 125 -10.00 15.62 11.24
N PRO A 126 -11.08 14.92 11.61
CA PRO A 126 -11.79 14.03 10.70
C PRO A 126 -12.30 14.78 9.47
N VAL A 127 -12.15 14.16 8.30
CA VAL A 127 -12.68 14.74 7.07
C VAL A 127 -14.21 14.62 7.02
N PRO A 128 -14.91 15.59 6.41
CA PRO A 128 -16.38 15.59 6.39
C PRO A 128 -16.97 14.55 5.43
N LEU A 129 -16.15 13.99 4.55
CA LEU A 129 -16.56 12.99 3.55
C LEU A 129 -15.45 11.97 3.37
N LEU A 130 -15.77 10.70 3.58
CA LEU A 130 -14.88 9.59 3.29
C LEU A 130 -14.99 9.22 1.80
N GLN A 131 -13.87 9.28 1.11
CA GLN A 131 -13.78 8.91 -0.28
C GLN A 131 -12.64 7.91 -0.46
N THR A 132 -12.97 6.70 -0.89
CA THR A 132 -11.97 5.68 -1.18
C THR A 132 -11.31 5.97 -2.51
N MET A 133 -10.01 6.08 -2.51
CA MET A 133 -9.18 6.20 -3.69
C MET A 133 -8.57 4.84 -4.02
N ARG A 134 -8.43 4.57 -5.31
CA ARG A 134 -7.68 3.42 -5.79
C ARG A 134 -6.26 3.87 -6.12
N LYS A 135 -5.31 3.49 -5.28
CA LYS A 135 -3.90 3.77 -5.50
C LYS A 135 -3.29 2.67 -6.35
N THR A 136 -2.79 3.03 -7.52
CA THR A 136 -2.01 2.10 -8.34
C THR A 136 -0.58 2.11 -7.85
N VAL A 137 -0.09 0.98 -7.37
CA VAL A 137 1.30 0.82 -6.93
C VAL A 137 2.15 0.39 -8.11
N VAL A 138 3.20 1.14 -8.40
CA VAL A 138 4.04 0.99 -9.60
C VAL A 138 5.38 0.31 -9.29
N ASP A 139 5.66 0.03 -8.03
CA ASP A 139 6.93 -0.56 -7.59
C ASP A 139 7.13 -2.03 -7.95
N GLY A 140 6.16 -2.59 -8.62
CA GLY A 140 6.22 -3.96 -9.10
C GLY A 140 5.81 -5.04 -8.14
N SER A 141 5.57 -4.72 -6.88
CA SER A 141 4.93 -5.69 -5.99
C SER A 141 3.44 -5.82 -6.32
N ASN A 142 2.89 -4.87 -7.10
CA ASN A 142 1.46 -4.69 -7.22
C ASN A 142 0.95 -4.11 -8.54
N THR A 143 1.57 -4.41 -9.66
CA THR A 143 1.10 -3.94 -10.97
C THR A 143 -0.25 -4.52 -11.40
N SER A 144 -0.70 -5.55 -10.76
CA SER A 144 -2.04 -6.10 -10.91
C SER A 144 -2.84 -6.06 -9.60
N GLY A 145 -2.20 -5.63 -8.52
CA GLY A 145 -2.87 -5.28 -7.30
C GLY A 145 -3.14 -3.77 -7.23
N PHE A 146 -3.89 -3.39 -6.26
CA PHE A 146 -4.21 -2.01 -5.98
C PHE A 146 -4.42 -1.89 -4.48
N GLN A 147 -4.09 -0.73 -3.99
CA GLN A 147 -4.50 -0.33 -2.66
C GLN A 147 -5.80 0.46 -2.77
N ARG A 148 -6.73 0.22 -1.88
CA ARG A 148 -7.88 1.09 -1.64
C ARG A 148 -7.60 1.88 -0.39
N THR A 149 -7.37 3.18 -0.56
CA THR A 149 -6.97 4.09 0.51
C THR A 149 -8.05 5.13 0.72
N THR A 150 -8.48 5.31 1.96
CA THR A 150 -9.48 6.30 2.36
C THR A 150 -8.86 7.24 3.38
N LEU A 151 -8.80 8.54 3.07
CA LEU A 151 -8.42 9.55 4.03
C LEU A 151 -9.49 9.65 5.11
N VAL A 152 -9.10 9.54 6.38
CA VAL A 152 -10.00 9.63 7.54
C VAL A 152 -9.84 10.95 8.28
N ALA A 153 -8.60 11.39 8.50
CA ALA A 153 -8.32 12.63 9.22
C ALA A 153 -6.99 13.24 8.78
N THR A 154 -6.80 14.53 9.12
CA THR A 154 -5.58 15.30 8.86
C THR A 154 -5.13 16.04 10.11
N ASP A 155 -3.90 16.55 10.06
CA ASP A 155 -3.37 17.53 11.02
C ASP A 155 -3.40 17.05 12.48
N GLY A 156 -3.03 15.80 12.72
CA GLY A 156 -2.90 15.25 14.07
C GLY A 156 -1.56 15.58 14.71
N VAL A 157 -1.47 15.35 16.03
CA VAL A 157 -0.25 15.52 16.81
C VAL A 157 -0.08 14.34 17.76
N LEU A 158 1.04 13.64 17.64
CA LEU A 158 1.44 12.60 18.58
C LEU A 158 2.42 13.19 19.61
N GLN A 159 2.09 13.09 20.88
CA GLN A 159 3.01 13.49 21.95
C GLN A 159 4.01 12.37 22.23
N THR A 160 5.29 12.64 22.13
CA THR A 160 6.36 11.68 22.40
C THR A 160 7.32 12.21 23.46
N GLU A 161 8.19 11.35 24.00
CA GLU A 161 9.25 11.76 24.94
C GLU A 161 10.22 12.77 24.29
N GLY A 162 10.40 12.70 22.97
CA GLY A 162 11.23 13.64 22.20
C GLY A 162 10.53 14.94 21.80
N GLY A 163 9.26 15.11 22.19
CA GLY A 163 8.43 16.26 21.82
C GLY A 163 7.28 15.89 20.89
N PRO A 164 6.49 16.87 20.46
CA PRO A 164 5.35 16.65 19.58
C PRO A 164 5.80 16.27 18.15
N VAL A 165 5.15 15.27 17.58
CA VAL A 165 5.32 14.85 16.17
C VAL A 165 4.03 15.12 15.43
N GLY A 166 4.10 15.88 14.34
CA GLY A 166 2.95 16.13 13.47
C GLY A 166 2.58 14.87 12.69
N ILE A 167 1.28 14.64 12.55
CA ILE A 167 0.70 13.56 11.74
C ILE A 167 -0.09 14.23 10.61
N ASP A 168 0.45 14.23 9.42
CA ASP A 168 -0.18 14.92 8.29
C ASP A 168 -1.51 14.26 7.90
N VAL A 169 -1.52 12.94 7.81
CA VAL A 169 -2.70 12.17 7.39
C VAL A 169 -2.88 10.89 8.20
N LEU A 170 -4.13 10.53 8.42
CA LEU A 170 -4.57 9.22 8.91
C LEU A 170 -5.48 8.60 7.86
N CYS A 171 -5.11 7.43 7.36
CA CYS A 171 -5.86 6.72 6.33
C CYS A 171 -6.28 5.33 6.81
N LEU A 172 -7.40 4.85 6.27
CA LEU A 172 -7.74 3.42 6.22
C LEU A 172 -7.31 2.87 4.88
N GLU A 173 -6.64 1.72 4.92
CA GLU A 173 -6.10 1.12 3.71
C GLU A 173 -6.37 -0.39 3.65
N GLU A 174 -6.69 -0.86 2.46
CA GLU A 174 -6.77 -2.28 2.14
C GLU A 174 -5.72 -2.61 1.08
N ASP A 175 -4.80 -3.50 1.41
CA ASP A 175 -3.84 -4.08 0.47
C ASP A 175 -4.41 -5.36 -0.12
N SER A 176 -4.44 -5.44 -1.44
CA SER A 176 -5.05 -6.57 -2.14
C SER A 176 -4.11 -7.79 -2.25
N ALA A 177 -2.80 -7.58 -2.23
CA ALA A 177 -1.84 -8.65 -2.38
C ALA A 177 -0.47 -8.30 -1.77
N ARG A 178 0.25 -9.33 -1.35
CA ARG A 178 1.64 -9.25 -0.89
C ARG A 178 2.51 -10.14 -1.77
N LYS A 179 3.63 -9.61 -2.26
CA LYS A 179 4.61 -10.41 -2.99
C LYS A 179 5.32 -11.37 -2.05
N LEU A 180 5.31 -12.65 -2.38
CA LEU A 180 6.01 -13.70 -1.63
C LEU A 180 7.39 -13.96 -2.23
N ASP A 181 7.50 -14.03 -3.57
CA ASP A 181 8.74 -14.37 -4.27
C ASP A 181 8.76 -13.76 -5.68
N SER A 182 9.94 -13.79 -6.30
CA SER A 182 10.07 -13.54 -7.73
C SER A 182 11.23 -14.32 -8.33
N LYS A 183 11.04 -14.76 -9.57
CA LYS A 183 12.04 -15.53 -10.32
C LYS A 183 12.25 -14.95 -11.71
N LEU A 184 13.51 -14.69 -12.05
CA LEU A 184 13.90 -14.32 -13.39
C LEU A 184 13.91 -15.57 -14.30
N THR A 185 13.31 -15.44 -15.46
CA THR A 185 13.31 -16.45 -16.52
C THR A 185 13.78 -15.82 -17.84
N PRO A 186 14.15 -16.62 -18.85
CA PRO A 186 14.49 -16.08 -20.17
C PRO A 186 13.37 -15.23 -20.80
N ASP A 187 12.12 -15.50 -20.46
CA ASP A 187 10.93 -14.83 -21.00
C ASP A 187 10.47 -13.63 -20.15
N GLY A 188 11.17 -13.32 -19.06
CA GLY A 188 10.84 -12.23 -18.15
C GLY A 188 10.84 -12.63 -16.67
N GLU A 189 10.29 -11.78 -15.81
CA GLU A 189 10.18 -12.03 -14.37
C GLU A 189 8.81 -12.63 -14.03
N ILE A 190 8.80 -13.69 -13.21
CA ILE A 190 7.58 -14.25 -12.62
C ILE A 190 7.53 -13.83 -11.17
N CYS A 191 6.49 -13.13 -10.77
CA CYS A 191 6.20 -12.73 -9.39
C CYS A 191 5.10 -13.63 -8.81
N LEU A 192 5.28 -14.06 -7.55
CA LEU A 192 4.32 -14.85 -6.79
C LEU A 192 3.88 -14.08 -5.55
#